data_e9aa507635eeb2668766c55576a8c358
#
_entry.id   e9aa507635eeb2668766c55576a8c358
#
_cell.length_a   1.000
_cell.length_b   1.000
_cell.length_c   1.000
_cell.angle_alpha   90.00
_cell.angle_beta   90.00
_cell.angle_gamma   90.00
#
_symmetry.space_group_name_H-M   'P 1'
#
loop_
_entity.id
_entity.type
_entity.pdbx_description
1 polymer ?
#
loop_
_entity_poly.entity_id
_entity_poly.type
_entity_poly.pdbx_seq_one_letter_code
_entity_poly.pdbx_strand_id
1 'polypeptide(L)'
;MACTKENPDDREKGQAGAPAPDEGKSMDIVCLDMEGVLVPEIWIAFSEASGIPELRRTTRDEPDYDKLMRYRLGILKEHGLGLREIQETIAKIDPLPGARAFLDELRELTQVIILSDTFTQFAKPLMAKLGWPTLFCNTLEVAPDGEITGYRMRVEKSKLTTVKALQSIGFDTIAAGDSHNDLGMIRASKAGFLFKSTDAIKAENPDLPAYEAFDELLAAIKGVLG
;
A
#
# COMPACT_ATOMS: atom_id res chain seq x y z
N MET A 1 34.33 -55.78 -29.63
CA MET A 1 35.09 -54.78 -28.84
C MET A 1 35.54 -53.68 -29.76
N ALA A 2 34.83 -52.58 -29.81
CA ALA A 2 35.22 -51.37 -30.53
C ALA A 2 35.14 -50.20 -29.54
N CYS A 3 36.31 -49.68 -29.22
CA CYS A 3 36.51 -48.60 -28.30
C CYS A 3 36.32 -47.29 -29.08
N THR A 4 35.25 -46.56 -28.85
CA THR A 4 35.05 -45.21 -29.40
C THR A 4 35.77 -44.21 -28.50
N LYS A 5 36.76 -43.54 -29.09
CA LYS A 5 37.48 -42.41 -28.46
C LYS A 5 36.61 -41.20 -28.46
N GLU A 6 36.29 -40.67 -27.25
CA GLU A 6 35.72 -39.35 -27.06
C GLU A 6 36.72 -38.24 -27.46
N ASN A 7 36.21 -37.26 -28.21
CA ASN A 7 36.97 -36.11 -28.68
C ASN A 7 36.98 -35.02 -27.58
N PRO A 8 38.12 -34.47 -27.14
CA PRO A 8 38.18 -33.54 -26.01
C PRO A 8 37.83 -32.08 -26.34
N ASP A 9 37.26 -31.78 -27.52
CA ASP A 9 37.14 -30.40 -28.04
C ASP A 9 35.73 -29.77 -27.94
N ASP A 10 34.80 -30.32 -27.12
CA ASP A 10 33.45 -29.81 -26.99
C ASP A 10 33.15 -29.11 -25.63
N ARG A 11 34.17 -28.58 -24.99
CA ARG A 11 33.95 -27.76 -23.75
C ARG A 11 34.46 -26.35 -24.01
N GLU A 12 33.62 -25.50 -24.56
CA GLU A 12 33.56 -24.05 -24.32
C GLU A 12 32.52 -23.41 -25.25
N LYS A 13 31.25 -23.71 -24.98
CA LYS A 13 30.21 -22.76 -25.36
C LYS A 13 29.95 -21.92 -24.12
N GLY A 14 30.61 -20.75 -24.09
CA GLY A 14 30.49 -19.76 -23.06
C GLY A 14 28.99 -19.41 -22.79
N GLN A 15 28.58 -19.56 -21.54
CA GLN A 15 27.40 -18.87 -21.05
C GLN A 15 27.63 -17.39 -21.31
N ALA A 16 26.86 -16.82 -22.24
CA ALA A 16 26.76 -15.38 -22.35
C ALA A 16 26.25 -14.88 -20.99
N GLY A 17 27.10 -14.26 -20.21
CA GLY A 17 26.75 -13.62 -18.97
C GLY A 17 25.62 -12.64 -19.25
N ALA A 18 24.63 -12.61 -18.38
CA ALA A 18 23.62 -11.57 -18.43
C ALA A 18 24.32 -10.20 -18.52
N PRO A 19 23.82 -9.28 -19.35
CA PRO A 19 24.40 -7.94 -19.43
C PRO A 19 24.49 -7.36 -18.05
N ALA A 20 25.63 -6.77 -17.70
CA ALA A 20 25.76 -6.02 -16.45
C ALA A 20 24.64 -4.99 -16.40
N PRO A 21 24.02 -4.76 -15.21
CA PRO A 21 23.01 -3.73 -15.08
C PRO A 21 23.61 -2.40 -15.58
N ASP A 22 22.82 -1.70 -16.39
CA ASP A 22 23.19 -0.39 -16.91
C ASP A 22 23.43 0.53 -15.70
N GLU A 23 24.69 0.92 -15.45
CA GLU A 23 25.11 1.71 -14.28
C GLU A 23 24.57 3.16 -14.31
N GLY A 24 23.51 3.46 -15.07
CA GLY A 24 23.05 4.81 -15.34
C GLY A 24 21.61 5.17 -15.03
N LYS A 25 20.70 4.23 -14.82
CA LYS A 25 19.28 4.56 -14.47
C LYS A 25 18.73 3.60 -13.43
N SER A 26 18.56 4.13 -12.21
CA SER A 26 17.69 3.47 -11.24
C SER A 26 16.25 3.52 -11.75
N MET A 27 15.48 2.47 -11.45
CA MET A 27 14.04 2.44 -11.77
C MET A 27 13.25 3.05 -10.62
N ASP A 28 12.50 4.09 -10.94
CA ASP A 28 11.58 4.70 -9.96
C ASP A 28 10.35 3.81 -9.71
N ILE A 29 9.93 3.74 -8.45
CA ILE A 29 8.65 3.17 -8.04
C ILE A 29 7.96 4.11 -7.06
N VAL A 30 6.68 4.39 -7.31
CA VAL A 30 5.87 5.23 -6.42
C VAL A 30 5.12 4.36 -5.41
N CYS A 31 5.33 4.64 -4.13
CA CYS A 31 4.70 3.99 -2.99
C CYS A 31 3.63 4.92 -2.40
N LEU A 32 2.37 4.55 -2.50
CA LEU A 32 1.25 5.34 -2.00
C LEU A 32 0.59 4.67 -0.81
N ASP A 33 0.16 5.44 0.20
CA ASP A 33 -0.86 4.95 1.11
C ASP A 33 -2.21 4.82 0.38
N MET A 34 -3.13 4.09 0.98
CA MET A 34 -4.48 3.86 0.44
C MET A 34 -5.52 4.73 1.13
N GLU A 35 -5.67 4.59 2.44
CA GLU A 35 -6.68 5.30 3.23
C GLU A 35 -6.22 6.75 3.47
N GLY A 36 -7.12 7.72 3.32
CA GLY A 36 -6.75 9.15 3.36
C GLY A 36 -6.12 9.68 2.08
N VAL A 37 -5.51 8.82 1.24
CA VAL A 37 -4.86 9.19 -0.02
C VAL A 37 -5.71 8.87 -1.25
N LEU A 38 -6.16 7.63 -1.39
CA LEU A 38 -6.92 7.15 -2.57
C LEU A 38 -8.39 6.87 -2.24
N VAL A 39 -8.67 6.46 -1.01
CA VAL A 39 -10.00 6.16 -0.50
C VAL A 39 -10.19 6.81 0.87
N PRO A 40 -11.43 7.04 1.32
CA PRO A 40 -11.68 7.45 2.70
C PRO A 40 -11.16 6.41 3.70
N GLU A 41 -10.95 6.84 4.94
CA GLU A 41 -10.69 5.94 6.08
C GLU A 41 -11.79 4.86 6.16
N ILE A 42 -11.44 3.59 5.91
CA ILE A 42 -12.43 2.51 5.73
C ILE A 42 -13.27 2.31 7.00
N TRP A 43 -12.66 2.33 8.17
CA TRP A 43 -13.40 2.13 9.42
C TRP A 43 -14.35 3.28 9.73
N ILE A 44 -13.99 4.51 9.41
CA ILE A 44 -14.86 5.68 9.56
C ILE A 44 -16.03 5.59 8.59
N ALA A 45 -15.74 5.35 7.31
CA ALA A 45 -16.76 5.23 6.28
C ALA A 45 -17.69 4.02 6.53
N PHE A 46 -17.11 2.91 7.01
CA PHE A 46 -17.90 1.74 7.42
C PHE A 46 -18.80 2.03 8.61
N SER A 47 -18.30 2.73 9.63
CA SER A 47 -19.11 3.20 10.78
C SER A 47 -20.31 4.03 10.33
N GLU A 48 -20.10 4.98 9.43
CA GLU A 48 -21.15 5.83 8.88
C GLU A 48 -22.16 5.03 8.04
N ALA A 49 -21.69 4.15 7.17
CA ALA A 49 -22.55 3.36 6.31
C ALA A 49 -23.34 2.26 7.04
N SER A 50 -22.79 1.70 8.13
CA SER A 50 -23.45 0.68 8.96
C SER A 50 -24.30 1.25 10.06
N GLY A 51 -24.12 2.55 10.41
CA GLY A 51 -24.79 3.18 11.56
C GLY A 51 -24.27 2.71 12.92
N ILE A 52 -23.02 2.20 12.98
CA ILE A 52 -22.38 1.72 14.22
C ILE A 52 -21.26 2.70 14.60
N PRO A 53 -21.54 3.73 15.42
CA PRO A 53 -20.60 4.80 15.72
C PRO A 53 -19.36 4.34 16.49
N GLU A 54 -19.44 3.22 17.22
CA GLU A 54 -18.34 2.63 17.97
C GLU A 54 -17.17 2.22 17.08
N LEU A 55 -17.42 1.89 15.82
CA LEU A 55 -16.39 1.51 14.83
C LEU A 55 -15.59 2.71 14.31
N ARG A 56 -16.02 3.95 14.60
CA ARG A 56 -15.31 5.17 14.23
C ARG A 56 -13.99 5.37 14.96
N ARG A 57 -13.78 4.65 16.05
CA ARG A 57 -12.56 4.73 16.86
C ARG A 57 -11.32 4.39 16.02
N THR A 58 -10.27 5.22 16.12
CA THR A 58 -9.03 5.11 15.37
C THR A 58 -7.83 4.92 16.28
N THR A 59 -6.64 4.81 15.70
CA THR A 59 -5.37 4.77 16.45
C THR A 59 -5.07 6.07 17.21
N ARG A 60 -5.78 7.16 16.92
CA ARG A 60 -5.73 8.41 17.70
C ARG A 60 -6.44 8.26 19.06
N ASP A 61 -7.47 7.42 19.12
CA ASP A 61 -8.27 7.15 20.32
C ASP A 61 -7.70 5.98 21.14
N GLU A 62 -7.11 4.98 20.47
CA GLU A 62 -6.44 3.83 21.06
C GLU A 62 -5.15 3.54 20.28
N PRO A 63 -3.99 4.01 20.78
CA PRO A 63 -2.71 3.82 20.11
C PRO A 63 -2.24 2.37 20.03
N ASP A 64 -2.70 1.50 20.92
CA ASP A 64 -2.45 0.06 20.87
C ASP A 64 -3.33 -0.57 19.79
N TYR A 65 -2.72 -0.83 18.62
CA TYR A 65 -3.41 -1.37 17.47
C TYR A 65 -4.11 -2.72 17.75
N ASP A 66 -3.50 -3.55 18.58
CA ASP A 66 -4.05 -4.87 18.92
C ASP A 66 -5.31 -4.74 19.80
N LYS A 67 -5.30 -3.79 20.75
CA LYS A 67 -6.50 -3.46 21.53
C LYS A 67 -7.60 -2.86 20.66
N LEU A 68 -7.25 -1.96 19.74
CA LEU A 68 -8.18 -1.35 18.81
C LEU A 68 -8.83 -2.41 17.92
N MET A 69 -8.06 -3.33 17.37
CA MET A 69 -8.59 -4.39 16.52
C MET A 69 -9.46 -5.38 17.29
N ARG A 70 -9.07 -5.79 18.50
CA ARG A 70 -9.91 -6.63 19.36
C ARG A 70 -11.24 -5.97 19.71
N TYR A 71 -11.21 -4.68 20.00
CA TYR A 71 -12.42 -3.89 20.23
C TYR A 71 -13.33 -3.90 19.00
N ARG A 72 -12.79 -3.61 17.81
CA ARG A 72 -13.54 -3.59 16.55
C ARG A 72 -14.14 -4.97 16.24
N LEU A 73 -13.36 -6.06 16.39
CA LEU A 73 -13.86 -7.42 16.18
C LEU A 73 -14.97 -7.80 17.15
N GLY A 74 -14.90 -7.35 18.42
CA GLY A 74 -15.96 -7.50 19.40
C GLY A 74 -17.26 -6.84 18.93
N ILE A 75 -17.20 -5.58 18.47
CA ILE A 75 -18.37 -4.84 17.96
C ILE A 75 -18.97 -5.53 16.73
N LEU A 76 -18.13 -5.99 15.77
CA LEU A 76 -18.62 -6.72 14.60
C LEU A 76 -19.38 -7.97 15.00
N LYS A 77 -18.86 -8.73 15.97
CA LYS A 77 -19.50 -9.93 16.51
C LYS A 77 -20.81 -9.63 17.22
N GLU A 78 -20.83 -8.61 18.07
CA GLU A 78 -22.05 -8.15 18.79
C GLU A 78 -23.19 -7.76 17.84
N HIS A 79 -22.82 -7.18 16.68
CA HIS A 79 -23.77 -6.80 15.63
C HIS A 79 -24.05 -7.91 14.61
N GLY A 80 -23.46 -9.10 14.78
CA GLY A 80 -23.63 -10.24 13.86
C GLY A 80 -23.11 -9.96 12.45
N LEU A 81 -22.10 -9.10 12.32
CA LEU A 81 -21.51 -8.72 11.04
C LEU A 81 -20.35 -9.66 10.69
N GLY A 82 -20.56 -10.48 9.66
CA GLY A 82 -19.53 -11.28 9.04
C GLY A 82 -18.81 -10.53 7.91
N LEU A 83 -17.83 -11.20 7.32
CA LEU A 83 -17.03 -10.63 6.22
C LEU A 83 -17.90 -10.17 5.04
N ARG A 84 -18.94 -10.92 4.71
CA ARG A 84 -19.81 -10.61 3.56
C ARG A 84 -20.54 -9.28 3.72
N GLU A 85 -21.19 -9.07 4.86
CA GLU A 85 -21.93 -7.85 5.19
C GLU A 85 -21.01 -6.63 5.20
N ILE A 86 -19.78 -6.82 5.71
CA ILE A 86 -18.76 -5.78 5.72
C ILE A 86 -18.32 -5.44 4.30
N GLN A 87 -18.05 -6.42 3.47
CA GLN A 87 -17.66 -6.19 2.07
C GLN A 87 -18.78 -5.53 1.26
N GLU A 88 -20.04 -5.92 1.47
CA GLU A 88 -21.20 -5.29 0.84
C GLU A 88 -21.34 -3.81 1.26
N THR A 89 -20.99 -3.48 2.48
CA THR A 89 -20.98 -2.10 2.98
C THR A 89 -19.81 -1.30 2.40
N ILE A 90 -18.59 -1.86 2.42
CA ILE A 90 -17.39 -1.23 1.84
C ILE A 90 -17.55 -1.02 0.32
N ALA A 91 -18.25 -1.92 -0.37
CA ALA A 91 -18.53 -1.76 -1.80
C ALA A 91 -19.34 -0.49 -2.16
N LYS A 92 -20.03 0.10 -1.19
CA LYS A 92 -20.74 1.39 -1.35
C LYS A 92 -19.83 2.61 -1.19
N ILE A 93 -18.63 2.42 -0.63
CA ILE A 93 -17.65 3.49 -0.47
C ILE A 93 -16.98 3.74 -1.83
N ASP A 94 -16.91 5.00 -2.23
CA ASP A 94 -16.21 5.39 -3.44
C ASP A 94 -14.78 5.86 -3.16
N PRO A 95 -13.84 5.68 -4.10
CA PRO A 95 -12.54 6.35 -4.06
C PRO A 95 -12.70 7.87 -3.95
N LEU A 96 -11.68 8.54 -3.42
CA LEU A 96 -11.66 9.98 -3.40
C LEU A 96 -11.78 10.55 -4.83
N PRO A 97 -12.49 11.68 -5.03
CA PRO A 97 -12.64 12.30 -6.33
C PRO A 97 -11.28 12.53 -7.01
N GLY A 98 -11.10 11.98 -8.21
CA GLY A 98 -9.85 12.08 -8.96
C GLY A 98 -8.82 10.96 -8.68
N ALA A 99 -8.96 10.17 -7.62
CA ALA A 99 -7.99 9.14 -7.25
C ALA A 99 -7.74 8.10 -8.36
N ARG A 100 -8.79 7.66 -9.05
CA ARG A 100 -8.66 6.70 -10.14
C ARG A 100 -7.90 7.30 -11.33
N ALA A 101 -8.25 8.51 -11.76
CA ALA A 101 -7.58 9.19 -12.87
C ALA A 101 -6.10 9.45 -12.55
N PHE A 102 -5.80 9.89 -11.32
CA PHE A 102 -4.44 10.05 -10.83
C PHE A 102 -3.63 8.76 -10.92
N LEU A 103 -4.19 7.63 -10.44
CA LEU A 103 -3.53 6.33 -10.52
C LEU A 103 -3.28 5.89 -11.96
N ASP A 104 -4.26 6.07 -12.85
CA ASP A 104 -4.14 5.67 -14.24
C ASP A 104 -3.02 6.49 -14.94
N GLU A 105 -2.98 7.81 -14.75
CA GLU A 105 -1.92 8.66 -15.30
C GLU A 105 -0.54 8.34 -14.70
N LEU A 106 -0.46 8.11 -13.38
CA LEU A 106 0.80 7.79 -12.72
C LEU A 106 1.39 6.45 -13.21
N ARG A 107 0.54 5.46 -13.50
CA ARG A 107 0.95 4.15 -14.02
C ARG A 107 1.47 4.19 -15.46
N GLU A 108 1.11 5.22 -16.24
CA GLU A 108 1.69 5.45 -17.56
C GLU A 108 3.12 5.99 -17.47
N LEU A 109 3.49 6.56 -16.34
CA LEU A 109 4.80 7.20 -16.13
C LEU A 109 5.81 6.28 -15.44
N THR A 110 5.35 5.50 -14.47
CA THR A 110 6.22 4.68 -13.61
C THR A 110 5.45 3.53 -12.97
N GLN A 111 6.17 2.66 -12.26
CA GLN A 111 5.58 1.61 -11.45
C GLN A 111 4.93 2.20 -10.20
N VAL A 112 3.78 1.65 -9.81
CA VAL A 112 3.03 2.11 -8.63
C VAL A 112 2.67 0.94 -7.75
N ILE A 113 2.91 1.09 -6.45
CA ILE A 113 2.49 0.15 -5.42
C ILE A 113 1.76 0.87 -4.29
N ILE A 114 0.67 0.29 -3.84
CA ILE A 114 -0.05 0.77 -2.66
C ILE A 114 0.43 -0.01 -1.44
N LEU A 115 0.80 0.71 -0.39
CA LEU A 115 1.24 0.17 0.90
C LEU A 115 0.23 0.60 1.96
N SER A 116 -0.54 -0.33 2.50
CA SER A 116 -1.63 -0.02 3.43
C SER A 116 -1.63 -0.95 4.64
N ASP A 117 -2.07 -0.43 5.76
CA ASP A 117 -2.29 -1.21 6.98
C ASP A 117 -3.70 -1.84 7.02
N THR A 118 -4.51 -1.67 5.98
CA THR A 118 -5.79 -2.33 5.78
C THR A 118 -5.65 -3.85 5.56
N PHE A 119 -6.75 -4.52 5.28
CA PHE A 119 -6.81 -5.97 5.04
C PHE A 119 -7.24 -6.28 3.62
N THR A 120 -6.66 -7.32 3.02
CA THR A 120 -6.98 -7.78 1.65
C THR A 120 -8.49 -7.89 1.42
N GLN A 121 -9.20 -8.45 2.40
CA GLN A 121 -10.64 -8.68 2.30
C GLN A 121 -11.45 -7.37 2.29
N PHE A 122 -11.01 -6.35 3.04
CA PHE A 122 -11.64 -5.04 3.07
C PHE A 122 -11.30 -4.22 1.83
N ALA A 123 -10.05 -4.29 1.39
CA ALA A 123 -9.60 -3.57 0.20
C ALA A 123 -10.25 -4.08 -1.10
N LYS A 124 -10.58 -5.37 -1.18
CA LYS A 124 -11.04 -6.03 -2.41
C LYS A 124 -12.16 -5.28 -3.17
N PRO A 125 -13.25 -4.81 -2.55
CA PRO A 125 -14.28 -4.05 -3.26
C PRO A 125 -13.76 -2.73 -3.83
N LEU A 126 -12.82 -2.07 -3.16
CA LEU A 126 -12.23 -0.79 -3.57
C LEU A 126 -11.20 -0.97 -4.69
N MET A 127 -10.48 -2.10 -4.71
CA MET A 127 -9.49 -2.41 -5.75
C MET A 127 -10.11 -2.43 -7.15
N ALA A 128 -11.33 -2.95 -7.29
CA ALA A 128 -12.05 -2.93 -8.56
C ALA A 128 -12.30 -1.48 -9.04
N LYS A 129 -12.71 -0.59 -8.14
CA LYS A 129 -12.95 0.83 -8.44
C LYS A 129 -11.64 1.58 -8.78
N LEU A 130 -10.52 1.18 -8.17
CA LEU A 130 -9.19 1.73 -8.43
C LEU A 130 -8.45 1.09 -9.62
N GLY A 131 -9.08 0.12 -10.32
CA GLY A 131 -8.47 -0.55 -11.48
C GLY A 131 -7.40 -1.56 -11.14
N TRP A 132 -7.56 -2.26 -10.01
CA TRP A 132 -6.68 -3.34 -9.57
C TRP A 132 -5.19 -2.95 -9.47
N PRO A 133 -4.86 -1.88 -8.73
CA PRO A 133 -3.45 -1.56 -8.47
C PRO A 133 -2.78 -2.67 -7.65
N THR A 134 -1.45 -2.73 -7.72
CA THR A 134 -0.69 -3.58 -6.80
C THR A 134 -0.86 -3.07 -5.37
N LEU A 135 -1.27 -3.95 -4.47
CA LEU A 135 -1.52 -3.62 -3.07
C LEU A 135 -0.77 -4.58 -2.15
N PHE A 136 0.02 -4.04 -1.22
CA PHE A 136 0.58 -4.76 -0.09
C PHE A 136 -0.14 -4.32 1.19
N CYS A 137 -0.82 -5.25 1.82
CA CYS A 137 -1.59 -5.02 3.04
C CYS A 137 -1.61 -6.25 3.93
N ASN A 138 -2.42 -6.25 4.95
CA ASN A 138 -2.57 -7.33 5.93
C ASN A 138 -3.69 -8.30 5.52
N THR A 139 -3.97 -9.30 6.34
CA THR A 139 -4.98 -10.34 6.06
C THR A 139 -5.83 -10.57 7.31
N LEU A 140 -7.16 -10.67 7.14
CA LEU A 140 -8.07 -11.13 8.19
C LEU A 140 -8.07 -12.65 8.27
N GLU A 141 -8.25 -13.16 9.47
CA GLU A 141 -8.59 -14.56 9.74
C GLU A 141 -10.11 -14.68 9.77
N VAL A 142 -10.65 -15.52 8.90
CA VAL A 142 -12.09 -15.65 8.69
C VAL A 142 -12.50 -17.10 8.81
N ALA A 143 -13.46 -17.39 9.67
CA ALA A 143 -14.04 -18.71 9.84
C ALA A 143 -14.90 -19.11 8.62
N PRO A 144 -15.21 -20.41 8.44
CA PRO A 144 -16.01 -20.89 7.30
C PRO A 144 -17.41 -20.28 7.20
N ASP A 145 -17.98 -19.84 8.30
CA ASP A 145 -19.28 -19.16 8.37
C ASP A 145 -19.20 -17.65 8.07
N GLY A 146 -17.98 -17.11 7.88
CA GLY A 146 -17.74 -15.69 7.59
C GLY A 146 -17.45 -14.84 8.82
N GLU A 147 -17.44 -15.39 10.05
CA GLU A 147 -17.02 -14.65 11.25
C GLU A 147 -15.54 -14.24 11.11
N ILE A 148 -15.23 -12.97 11.42
CA ILE A 148 -13.85 -12.51 11.49
C ILE A 148 -13.31 -12.83 12.87
N THR A 149 -12.41 -13.80 12.94
CA THR A 149 -11.87 -14.36 14.19
C THR A 149 -10.56 -13.72 14.61
N GLY A 150 -9.89 -13.03 13.69
CA GLY A 150 -8.61 -12.42 13.96
C GLY A 150 -8.03 -11.71 12.74
N TYR A 151 -6.76 -11.35 12.86
CA TYR A 151 -6.00 -10.75 11.76
C TYR A 151 -4.53 -11.14 11.85
N ARG A 152 -3.85 -11.04 10.71
CA ARG A 152 -2.41 -11.26 10.60
C ARG A 152 -1.76 -10.09 9.91
N MET A 153 -0.85 -9.44 10.63
CA MET A 153 0.04 -8.43 10.04
C MET A 153 1.03 -9.10 9.10
N ARG A 154 1.23 -8.50 7.93
CA ARG A 154 2.19 -9.01 6.92
C ARG A 154 3.62 -8.93 7.43
N VAL A 155 3.98 -7.78 8.00
CA VAL A 155 5.30 -7.49 8.57
C VAL A 155 5.20 -6.26 9.48
N GLU A 156 6.09 -6.18 10.48
CA GLU A 156 6.17 -5.00 11.34
C GLU A 156 6.59 -3.76 10.54
N LYS A 157 6.00 -2.59 10.85
CA LYS A 157 6.24 -1.31 10.15
C LYS A 157 6.18 -1.48 8.62
N SER A 158 5.08 -2.06 8.16
CA SER A 158 4.91 -2.62 6.81
C SER A 158 5.31 -1.67 5.68
N LYS A 159 4.99 -0.37 5.79
CA LYS A 159 5.30 0.66 4.77
C LYS A 159 6.81 0.90 4.67
N LEU A 160 7.46 1.22 5.79
CA LEU A 160 8.92 1.45 5.82
C LEU A 160 9.72 0.21 5.42
N THR A 161 9.33 -0.97 5.95
CA THR A 161 10.01 -2.24 5.62
C THR A 161 9.92 -2.54 4.13
N THR A 162 8.77 -2.28 3.52
CA THR A 162 8.58 -2.50 2.08
C THR A 162 9.42 -1.53 1.24
N VAL A 163 9.44 -0.24 1.59
CA VAL A 163 10.29 0.75 0.89
C VAL A 163 11.76 0.33 0.93
N LYS A 164 12.27 -0.03 2.10
CA LYS A 164 13.66 -0.51 2.24
C LYS A 164 13.94 -1.79 1.41
N ALA A 165 12.98 -2.71 1.34
CA ALA A 165 13.11 -3.91 0.53
C ALA A 165 13.16 -3.58 -0.97
N LEU A 166 12.32 -2.68 -1.45
CA LEU A 166 12.35 -2.21 -2.85
C LEU A 166 13.68 -1.54 -3.18
N GLN A 167 14.19 -0.69 -2.29
CA GLN A 167 15.51 -0.07 -2.45
C GLN A 167 16.63 -1.11 -2.50
N SER A 168 16.55 -2.17 -1.69
CA SER A 168 17.57 -3.23 -1.68
C SER A 168 17.63 -4.07 -2.96
N ILE A 169 16.61 -4.01 -3.79
CA ILE A 169 16.54 -4.67 -5.09
C ILE A 169 16.67 -3.69 -6.28
N GLY A 170 17.14 -2.46 -6.03
CA GLY A 170 17.52 -1.51 -7.07
C GLY A 170 16.45 -0.50 -7.49
N PHE A 171 15.37 -0.33 -6.71
CA PHE A 171 14.42 0.75 -6.98
C PHE A 171 14.78 2.04 -6.24
N ASP A 172 14.60 3.17 -6.90
CA ASP A 172 14.44 4.47 -6.24
C ASP A 172 12.97 4.64 -5.86
N THR A 173 12.69 4.80 -4.58
CA THR A 173 11.32 4.93 -4.11
C THR A 173 10.89 6.39 -4.00
N ILE A 174 9.66 6.68 -4.39
CA ILE A 174 8.97 7.96 -4.19
C ILE A 174 7.73 7.64 -3.35
N ALA A 175 7.49 8.34 -2.26
CA ALA A 175 6.40 7.98 -1.36
C ALA A 175 5.43 9.14 -1.08
N ALA A 176 4.15 8.83 -0.96
CA ALA A 176 3.14 9.79 -0.49
C ALA A 176 2.16 9.12 0.49
N GLY A 177 1.79 9.88 1.53
CA GLY A 177 0.88 9.45 2.58
C GLY A 177 0.30 10.64 3.35
N ASP A 178 -0.70 10.39 4.20
CA ASP A 178 -1.46 11.44 4.90
C ASP A 178 -1.17 11.51 6.41
N SER A 179 -0.59 10.46 6.99
CA SER A 179 -0.58 10.26 8.44
C SER A 179 0.78 9.84 9.02
N HIS A 180 0.89 9.78 10.36
CA HIS A 180 2.15 9.52 11.05
C HIS A 180 2.79 8.16 10.69
N ASN A 181 1.98 7.13 10.40
CA ASN A 181 2.50 5.82 10.01
C ASN A 181 3.17 5.83 8.62
N ASP A 182 2.95 6.89 7.81
CA ASP A 182 3.58 7.08 6.50
C ASP A 182 4.94 7.75 6.57
N LEU A 183 5.20 8.53 7.63
CA LEU A 183 6.43 9.31 7.75
C LEU A 183 7.69 8.47 7.60
N GLY A 184 7.66 7.22 8.06
CA GLY A 184 8.78 6.30 7.89
C GLY A 184 9.10 6.00 6.43
N MET A 185 8.11 5.69 5.61
CA MET A 185 8.30 5.44 4.17
C MET A 185 8.61 6.73 3.42
N ILE A 186 7.94 7.84 3.75
CA ILE A 186 8.15 9.15 3.14
C ILE A 186 9.61 9.59 3.31
N ARG A 187 10.13 9.56 4.53
CA ARG A 187 11.50 10.00 4.83
C ARG A 187 12.59 9.06 4.34
N ALA A 188 12.28 7.78 4.15
CA ALA A 188 13.22 6.79 3.61
C ALA A 188 13.32 6.81 2.09
N SER A 189 12.39 7.47 1.40
CA SER A 189 12.32 7.52 -0.06
C SER A 189 13.20 8.64 -0.65
N LYS A 190 13.57 8.50 -1.93
CA LYS A 190 14.29 9.51 -2.74
C LYS A 190 13.55 10.85 -2.72
N ALA A 191 12.23 10.80 -2.80
CA ALA A 191 11.34 11.94 -2.60
C ALA A 191 10.11 11.49 -1.82
N GLY A 192 9.64 12.35 -0.92
CA GLY A 192 8.50 12.06 -0.06
C GLY A 192 7.56 13.24 0.07
N PHE A 193 6.26 12.96 0.07
CA PHE A 193 5.21 13.97 0.05
C PHE A 193 4.13 13.67 1.09
N LEU A 194 3.68 14.69 1.78
CA LEU A 194 2.44 14.66 2.53
C LEU A 194 1.27 14.96 1.58
N PHE A 195 0.21 14.16 1.64
CA PHE A 195 -0.96 14.36 0.80
C PHE A 195 -2.23 14.34 1.65
N LYS A 196 -3.02 15.43 1.58
CA LYS A 196 -4.25 15.60 2.39
C LYS A 196 -4.03 15.41 3.90
N SER A 197 -2.82 15.65 4.36
CA SER A 197 -2.44 15.53 5.77
C SER A 197 -3.06 16.63 6.61
N THR A 198 -3.25 16.35 7.91
CA THR A 198 -3.74 17.35 8.85
C THR A 198 -2.73 18.48 9.06
N ASP A 199 -3.21 19.65 9.45
CA ASP A 199 -2.35 20.81 9.74
C ASP A 199 -1.36 20.51 10.88
N ALA A 200 -1.73 19.65 11.83
CA ALA A 200 -0.82 19.20 12.90
C ALA A 200 0.37 18.42 12.32
N ILE A 201 0.15 17.45 11.45
CA ILE A 201 1.22 16.65 10.81
C ILE A 201 2.12 17.54 9.94
N LYS A 202 1.54 18.48 9.18
CA LYS A 202 2.30 19.46 8.39
C LYS A 202 3.17 20.35 9.26
N ALA A 203 2.64 20.84 10.39
CA ALA A 203 3.37 21.67 11.34
C ALA A 203 4.51 20.93 12.04
N GLU A 204 4.33 19.65 12.33
CA GLU A 204 5.37 18.77 12.89
C GLU A 204 6.46 18.40 11.89
N ASN A 205 6.18 18.52 10.58
CA ASN A 205 7.06 18.10 9.49
C ASN A 205 7.20 19.21 8.42
N PRO A 206 7.67 20.42 8.79
CA PRO A 206 7.69 21.58 7.88
C PRO A 206 8.70 21.42 6.73
N ASP A 207 9.57 20.44 6.80
CA ASP A 207 10.55 20.08 5.77
C ASP A 207 9.96 19.21 4.65
N LEU A 208 8.77 18.61 4.86
CA LEU A 208 8.13 17.77 3.85
C LEU A 208 7.15 18.61 3.00
N PRO A 209 7.26 18.55 1.66
CA PRO A 209 6.26 19.14 0.78
C PRO A 209 4.88 18.50 1.02
N ALA A 210 3.84 19.35 1.05
CA ALA A 210 2.47 18.91 1.31
C ALA A 210 1.53 19.39 0.20
N TYR A 211 0.66 18.53 -0.27
CA TYR A 211 -0.29 18.78 -1.35
C TYR A 211 -1.70 18.36 -0.97
N GLU A 212 -2.70 19.04 -1.53
CA GLU A 212 -4.11 18.77 -1.28
C GLU A 212 -4.83 18.24 -2.52
N ALA A 213 -4.31 18.51 -3.71
CA ALA A 213 -4.90 18.13 -4.97
C ALA A 213 -4.04 17.10 -5.71
N PHE A 214 -4.69 16.16 -6.42
CA PHE A 214 -3.98 15.08 -7.14
C PHE A 214 -3.10 15.61 -8.28
N ASP A 215 -3.49 16.68 -8.95
CA ASP A 215 -2.71 17.32 -10.00
C ASP A 215 -1.41 17.93 -9.47
N GLU A 216 -1.45 18.55 -8.28
CA GLU A 216 -0.26 19.07 -7.60
C GLU A 216 0.70 17.93 -7.20
N LEU A 217 0.18 16.87 -6.58
CA LEU A 217 0.98 15.70 -6.21
C LEU A 217 1.59 15.03 -7.45
N LEU A 218 0.81 14.88 -8.52
CA LEU A 218 1.28 14.30 -9.77
C LEU A 218 2.40 15.14 -10.41
N ALA A 219 2.24 16.46 -10.42
CA ALA A 219 3.27 17.38 -10.93
C ALA A 219 4.57 17.27 -10.09
N ALA A 220 4.45 17.19 -8.76
CA ALA A 220 5.59 17.00 -7.88
C ALA A 220 6.30 15.65 -8.12
N ILE A 221 5.55 14.57 -8.28
CA ILE A 221 6.11 13.24 -8.61
C ILE A 221 6.82 13.30 -9.97
N LYS A 222 6.19 13.87 -11.01
CA LYS A 222 6.82 14.04 -12.34
C LYS A 222 8.14 14.79 -12.27
N GLY A 223 8.25 15.77 -11.39
CA GLY A 223 9.47 16.58 -11.21
C GLY A 223 10.66 15.82 -10.61
N VAL A 224 10.44 14.64 -10.02
CA VAL A 224 11.48 13.85 -9.36
C VAL A 224 11.70 12.48 -10.01
N LEU A 225 10.90 12.12 -11.02
CA LEU A 225 11.14 10.93 -11.86
C LEU A 225 12.43 11.12 -12.67
N GLY A 226 13.31 10.10 -12.68
CA GLY A 226 14.63 10.13 -13.30
C GLY A 226 14.74 9.36 -14.61
#